data_b0830359b70d807f1ace4e2caf9403ee
#
_entry.id   b0830359b70d807f1ace4e2caf9403ee
#
_cell.length_a   1.000
_cell.length_b   1.000
_cell.length_c   1.000
_cell.angle_alpha   90.00
_cell.angle_beta   90.00
_cell.angle_gamma   90.00
#
_symmetry.space_group_name_H-M   'P 1'
#
loop_
_entity.id
_entity.type
_entity.pdbx_description
1 polymer ?
#
loop_
_entity_poly.entity_id
_entity_poly.type
_entity_poly.pdbx_seq_one_letter_code
_entity_poly.pdbx_strand_id
1 'polypeptide(L)'
;MVGLGTQPLIGWSIKRFGERNVTIFDSIALSLLCLAYAFAPGLLPSHWAVAVVTTCFVLDNLLFALGMARSTYVARICERPEEITPSIYTGLAINHVASISYGVLGGLIWMSTGGPQAVFLIGGLATAGAGLVARHMDAPPRKGEA
;
A
#
# COMPACT_ATOMS: atom_id res chain seq x y z
N MET A 1 -14.08 -13.17 0.68
CA MET A 1 -14.96 -12.98 -0.50
C MET A 1 -15.28 -11.50 -0.83
N VAL A 2 -14.72 -10.52 -0.14
CA VAL A 2 -14.96 -9.08 -0.40
C VAL A 2 -14.25 -8.58 -1.66
N GLY A 3 -13.21 -9.28 -2.14
CA GLY A 3 -12.38 -8.83 -3.27
C GLY A 3 -13.02 -8.86 -4.66
N LEU A 4 -14.11 -9.60 -4.87
CA LEU A 4 -14.75 -9.71 -6.19
C LEU A 4 -15.59 -8.48 -6.58
N GLY A 5 -16.13 -7.74 -5.59
CA GLY A 5 -16.94 -6.55 -5.84
C GLY A 5 -16.13 -5.26 -6.03
N THR A 6 -14.88 -5.23 -5.56
CA THR A 6 -14.04 -4.02 -5.61
C THR A 6 -13.16 -3.94 -6.87
N GLN A 7 -12.94 -5.05 -7.57
CA GLN A 7 -12.09 -5.10 -8.77
C GLN A 7 -12.53 -4.15 -9.90
N PRO A 8 -13.82 -4.04 -10.26
CA PRO A 8 -14.24 -3.11 -11.31
C PRO A 8 -14.05 -1.64 -10.92
N LEU A 9 -14.23 -1.29 -9.63
CA LEU A 9 -13.99 0.05 -9.11
C LEU A 9 -12.50 0.43 -9.17
N ILE A 10 -11.62 -0.50 -8.86
CA ILE A 10 -10.17 -0.30 -8.93
C ILE A 10 -9.73 -0.11 -10.37
N GLY A 11 -10.19 -0.97 -11.29
CA GLY A 11 -9.91 -0.84 -12.72
C GLY A 11 -10.41 0.50 -13.29
N TRP A 12 -11.57 0.97 -12.86
CA TRP A 12 -12.11 2.26 -13.23
C TRP A 12 -11.28 3.43 -12.68
N SER A 13 -10.86 3.35 -11.40
CA SER A 13 -10.02 4.36 -10.75
C SER A 13 -8.67 4.48 -11.46
N ILE A 14 -8.03 3.35 -11.80
CA ILE A 14 -6.76 3.34 -12.52
C ILE A 14 -6.92 3.96 -13.92
N LYS A 15 -8.02 3.63 -14.63
CA LYS A 15 -8.30 4.21 -15.94
C LYS A 15 -8.54 5.70 -15.89
N ARG A 16 -9.19 6.21 -14.83
CA ARG A 16 -9.57 7.61 -14.70
C ARG A 16 -8.46 8.50 -14.13
N PHE A 17 -7.77 8.03 -13.10
CA PHE A 17 -6.78 8.83 -12.36
C PHE A 17 -5.33 8.49 -12.74
N GLY A 18 -5.09 7.36 -13.42
CA GLY A 18 -3.76 6.85 -13.74
C GLY A 18 -3.09 6.15 -12.56
N GLU A 19 -2.15 5.27 -12.86
CA GLU A 19 -1.46 4.43 -11.88
C GLU A 19 -0.66 5.26 -10.85
N ARG A 20 -0.03 6.35 -11.32
CA ARG A 20 0.74 7.26 -10.47
C ARG A 20 -0.10 7.87 -9.36
N ASN A 21 -1.24 8.47 -9.70
CA ASN A 21 -2.09 9.13 -8.73
C ASN A 21 -2.73 8.14 -7.77
N VAL A 22 -3.10 6.96 -8.25
CA VAL A 22 -3.63 5.88 -7.40
C VAL A 22 -2.56 5.41 -6.41
N THR A 23 -1.31 5.23 -6.84
CA THR A 23 -0.20 4.84 -5.95
C THR A 23 0.12 5.92 -4.92
N ILE A 24 0.09 7.20 -5.31
CA ILE A 24 0.30 8.32 -4.37
C ILE A 24 -0.83 8.36 -3.33
N PHE A 25 -2.09 8.23 -3.77
CA PHE A 25 -3.24 8.18 -2.88
C PHE A 25 -3.15 7.02 -1.89
N ASP A 26 -2.82 5.82 -2.37
CA ASP A 26 -2.60 4.62 -1.55
C ASP A 26 -1.54 4.87 -0.48
N SER A 27 -0.40 5.45 -0.85
CA SER A 27 0.69 5.76 0.07
C SER A 27 0.29 6.78 1.14
N ILE A 28 -0.46 7.81 0.78
CA ILE A 28 -0.98 8.80 1.74
C ILE A 28 -1.98 8.14 2.69
N ALA A 29 -2.93 7.38 2.16
CA ALA A 29 -3.93 6.69 2.96
C ALA A 29 -3.28 5.71 3.96
N LEU A 30 -2.33 4.89 3.52
CA LEU A 30 -1.58 3.97 4.38
C LEU A 30 -0.78 4.71 5.45
N SER A 31 -0.15 5.85 5.13
CA SER A 31 0.55 6.67 6.12
C SER A 31 -0.40 7.19 7.20
N LEU A 32 -1.59 7.65 6.82
CA LEU A 32 -2.61 8.10 7.76
C LEU A 32 -3.14 6.96 8.63
N LEU A 33 -3.34 5.77 8.07
CA LEU A 33 -3.71 4.58 8.83
C LEU A 33 -2.64 4.19 9.84
N CYS A 34 -1.36 4.25 9.46
CA CYS A 34 -0.24 4.00 10.39
C CYS A 34 -0.25 5.00 11.56
N LEU A 35 -0.51 6.29 11.29
CA LEU A 35 -0.65 7.29 12.35
C LEU A 35 -1.84 7.00 13.26
N ALA A 36 -2.97 6.60 12.68
CA ALA A 36 -4.14 6.21 13.47
C ALA A 36 -3.85 5.00 14.38
N TYR A 37 -3.18 3.97 13.88
CA TYR A 37 -2.74 2.82 14.67
C TYR A 37 -1.76 3.21 15.78
N ALA A 38 -0.83 4.13 15.50
CA ALA A 38 0.15 4.57 16.49
C ALA A 38 -0.48 5.34 17.65
N PHE A 39 -1.44 6.20 17.37
CA PHE A 39 -1.92 7.19 18.35
C PHE A 39 -3.30 6.89 18.91
N ALA A 40 -4.21 6.22 18.20
CA ALA A 40 -5.57 5.98 18.67
C ALA A 40 -5.63 5.27 20.04
N PRO A 41 -4.81 4.24 20.34
CA PRO A 41 -4.85 3.57 21.63
C PRO A 41 -4.45 4.44 22.82
N GLY A 42 -3.64 5.48 22.59
CA GLY A 42 -3.17 6.39 23.63
C GLY A 42 -4.02 7.64 23.81
N LEU A 43 -4.74 8.07 22.76
CA LEU A 43 -5.51 9.31 22.75
C LEU A 43 -7.00 9.11 23.03
N LEU A 44 -7.54 7.91 22.76
CA LEU A 44 -8.97 7.64 22.82
C LEU A 44 -9.32 6.68 23.96
N PRO A 45 -10.53 6.80 24.54
CA PRO A 45 -11.09 5.79 25.43
C PRO A 45 -11.13 4.43 24.74
N SER A 46 -10.97 3.33 25.48
CA SER A 46 -10.79 1.98 24.95
C SER A 46 -11.82 1.57 23.90
N HIS A 47 -13.09 1.89 24.11
CA HIS A 47 -14.16 1.52 23.14
C HIS A 47 -14.06 2.28 21.81
N TRP A 48 -13.65 3.56 21.83
CA TRP A 48 -13.41 4.34 20.61
C TRP A 48 -12.09 3.93 19.94
N ALA A 49 -11.05 3.62 20.71
CA ALA A 49 -9.80 3.12 20.18
C ALA A 49 -10.00 1.82 19.39
N VAL A 50 -10.77 0.87 19.94
CA VAL A 50 -11.10 -0.38 19.26
C VAL A 50 -11.89 -0.11 17.97
N ALA A 51 -12.88 0.78 18.00
CA ALA A 51 -13.67 1.13 16.82
C ALA A 51 -12.78 1.74 15.71
N VAL A 52 -11.88 2.67 16.06
CA VAL A 52 -10.95 3.29 15.10
C VAL A 52 -10.00 2.24 14.53
N VAL A 53 -9.36 1.43 15.36
CA VAL A 53 -8.41 0.40 14.92
C VAL A 53 -9.10 -0.61 14.01
N THR A 54 -10.32 -1.05 14.34
CA THR A 54 -11.09 -1.96 13.49
C THR A 54 -11.44 -1.33 12.15
N THR A 55 -11.86 -0.07 12.15
CA THR A 55 -12.16 0.67 10.92
C THR A 55 -10.89 0.82 10.06
N CYS A 56 -9.76 1.17 10.65
CA CYS A 56 -8.47 1.24 9.98
C CYS A 56 -8.08 -0.11 9.36
N PHE A 57 -8.31 -1.22 10.07
CA PHE A 57 -8.03 -2.55 9.56
C PHE A 57 -8.88 -2.90 8.33
N VAL A 58 -10.16 -2.54 8.34
CA VAL A 58 -11.03 -2.74 7.17
C VAL A 58 -10.55 -1.89 5.99
N LEU A 59 -10.20 -0.63 6.23
CA LEU A 59 -9.68 0.27 5.20
C LEU A 59 -8.35 -0.22 4.62
N ASP A 60 -7.44 -0.71 5.46
CA ASP A 60 -6.16 -1.29 5.04
C ASP A 60 -6.36 -2.47 4.08
N ASN A 61 -7.29 -3.37 4.42
CA ASN A 61 -7.64 -4.49 3.53
C ASN A 61 -8.26 -4.03 2.20
N LEU A 62 -9.02 -2.94 2.19
CA LEU A 62 -9.55 -2.36 0.95
C LEU A 62 -8.42 -1.73 0.11
N LEU A 63 -7.49 -1.01 0.74
CA LEU A 63 -6.34 -0.41 0.08
C LEU A 63 -5.38 -1.45 -0.50
N PHE A 64 -5.23 -2.61 0.17
CA PHE A 64 -4.42 -3.71 -0.36
C PHE A 64 -4.84 -4.12 -1.78
N ALA A 65 -6.13 -4.01 -2.10
CA ALA A 65 -6.63 -4.27 -3.44
C ALA A 65 -6.11 -3.26 -4.49
N LEU A 66 -5.70 -2.05 -4.08
CA LEU A 66 -5.08 -1.05 -4.97
C LEU A 66 -3.67 -1.44 -5.41
N GLY A 67 -3.05 -2.45 -4.79
CA GLY A 67 -1.79 -3.05 -5.24
C GLY A 67 -1.82 -3.52 -6.71
N MET A 68 -3.01 -3.80 -7.24
CA MET A 68 -3.21 -4.07 -8.67
C MET A 68 -2.75 -2.91 -9.58
N ALA A 69 -2.77 -1.66 -9.08
CA ALA A 69 -2.30 -0.50 -9.84
C ALA A 69 -0.81 -0.64 -10.20
N ARG A 70 -0.01 -1.18 -9.28
CA ARG A 70 1.43 -1.41 -9.49
C ARG A 70 1.67 -2.48 -10.56
N SER A 71 0.91 -3.57 -10.53
CA SER A 71 1.00 -4.63 -11.55
C SER A 71 0.59 -4.12 -12.93
N THR A 72 -0.43 -3.27 -13.01
CA THR A 72 -0.85 -2.64 -14.26
C THR A 72 0.22 -1.70 -14.80
N TYR A 73 0.87 -0.93 -13.93
CA TYR A 73 1.99 -0.07 -14.30
C TYR A 73 3.16 -0.89 -14.86
N VAL A 74 3.57 -1.97 -14.17
CA VAL A 74 4.63 -2.87 -14.64
C VAL A 74 4.28 -3.44 -16.02
N ALA A 75 3.05 -3.89 -16.22
CA ALA A 75 2.60 -4.40 -17.51
C ALA A 75 2.64 -3.36 -18.65
N ARG A 76 2.58 -2.07 -18.32
CA ARG A 76 2.67 -1.00 -19.33
C ARG A 76 4.09 -0.60 -19.69
N ILE A 77 5.03 -0.64 -18.73
CA ILE A 77 6.41 -0.27 -18.97
C ILE A 77 7.23 -1.39 -19.61
N CYS A 78 6.80 -2.65 -19.51
CA CYS A 78 7.44 -3.76 -20.18
C CYS A 78 7.27 -3.64 -21.71
N GLU A 79 8.38 -3.64 -22.42
CA GLU A 79 8.39 -3.54 -23.90
C GLU A 79 7.94 -4.84 -24.55
N ARG A 80 8.26 -5.98 -23.92
CA ARG A 80 7.95 -7.32 -24.43
C ARG A 80 6.93 -8.02 -23.53
N PRO A 81 5.91 -8.67 -24.12
CA PRO A 81 4.91 -9.43 -23.35
C PRO A 81 5.52 -10.52 -22.47
N GLU A 82 6.65 -11.10 -22.88
CA GLU A 82 7.36 -12.17 -22.18
C GLU A 82 8.00 -11.68 -20.86
N GLU A 83 8.26 -10.36 -20.72
CA GLU A 83 8.87 -9.76 -19.55
C GLU A 83 7.85 -9.42 -18.46
N ILE A 84 6.56 -9.34 -18.79
CA ILE A 84 5.50 -8.94 -17.87
C ILE A 84 5.40 -9.92 -16.69
N THR A 85 5.28 -11.21 -17.01
CA THR A 85 5.10 -12.25 -16.01
C THR A 85 6.29 -12.36 -15.05
N PRO A 86 7.56 -12.47 -15.54
CA PRO A 86 8.72 -12.49 -14.67
C PRO A 86 8.85 -11.24 -13.80
N SER A 87 8.57 -10.06 -14.35
CA SER A 87 8.66 -8.79 -13.61
C SER A 87 7.66 -8.71 -12.46
N ILE A 88 6.41 -9.15 -12.70
CA ILE A 88 5.38 -9.20 -11.65
C ILE A 88 5.75 -10.21 -10.57
N TYR A 89 6.22 -11.41 -10.94
CA TYR A 89 6.63 -12.43 -9.97
C TYR A 89 7.87 -11.99 -9.16
N THR A 90 8.83 -11.33 -9.78
CA THR A 90 9.98 -10.75 -9.08
C THR A 90 9.53 -9.71 -8.06
N GLY A 91 8.64 -8.79 -8.46
CA GLY A 91 8.06 -7.82 -7.54
C GLY A 91 7.30 -8.47 -6.37
N LEU A 92 6.53 -9.52 -6.65
CA LEU A 92 5.81 -10.28 -5.63
C LEU A 92 6.78 -11.00 -4.67
N ALA A 93 7.84 -11.62 -5.17
CA ALA A 93 8.86 -12.28 -4.36
C ALA A 93 9.57 -11.27 -3.43
N ILE A 94 9.98 -10.11 -3.96
CA ILE A 94 10.55 -9.03 -3.16
C ILE A 94 9.58 -8.56 -2.07
N ASN A 95 8.31 -8.40 -2.42
CA ASN A 95 7.28 -8.00 -1.45
C ASN A 95 7.10 -9.03 -0.34
N HIS A 96 7.14 -10.33 -0.64
CA HIS A 96 7.06 -11.38 0.38
C HIS A 96 8.27 -11.37 1.31
N VAL A 97 9.49 -11.27 0.76
CA VAL A 97 10.71 -11.16 1.57
C VAL A 97 10.66 -9.94 2.47
N ALA A 98 10.26 -8.78 1.92
CA ALA A 98 10.08 -7.56 2.70
C ALA A 98 9.04 -7.74 3.81
N SER A 99 7.90 -8.33 3.51
CA SER A 99 6.82 -8.54 4.50
C SER A 99 7.26 -9.41 5.68
N ILE A 100 8.01 -10.49 5.42
CA ILE A 100 8.58 -11.34 6.46
C ILE A 100 9.61 -10.54 7.29
N SER A 101 10.50 -9.80 6.62
CA SER A 101 11.52 -8.99 7.27
C SER A 101 10.89 -7.91 8.16
N TYR A 102 9.87 -7.22 7.68
CA TYR A 102 9.14 -6.21 8.46
C TYR A 102 8.40 -6.82 9.65
N GLY A 103 7.86 -8.03 9.53
CA GLY A 103 7.24 -8.74 10.65
C GLY A 103 8.24 -9.02 11.77
N VAL A 104 9.42 -9.53 11.43
CA VAL A 104 10.50 -9.81 12.41
C VAL A 104 11.04 -8.51 13.02
N LEU A 105 11.41 -7.54 12.20
CA LEU A 105 11.95 -6.26 12.66
C LEU A 105 10.92 -5.49 13.48
N GLY A 106 9.66 -5.48 13.07
CA GLY A 106 8.56 -4.86 13.80
C GLY A 106 8.38 -5.49 15.18
N GLY A 107 8.44 -6.81 15.26
CA GLY A 107 8.41 -7.53 16.55
C GLY A 107 9.56 -7.14 17.47
N LEU A 108 10.78 -7.08 16.95
CA LEU A 108 11.96 -6.66 17.72
C LEU A 108 11.85 -5.21 18.21
N ILE A 109 11.41 -4.28 17.35
CA ILE A 109 11.18 -2.89 17.71
C ILE A 109 10.10 -2.79 18.79
N TRP A 110 9.00 -3.51 18.63
CA TRP A 110 7.93 -3.54 19.66
C TRP A 110 8.46 -4.00 21.01
N MET A 111 9.21 -5.09 21.05
CA MET A 111 9.81 -5.60 22.28
C MET A 111 10.78 -4.62 22.93
N SER A 112 11.56 -3.89 22.12
CA SER A 112 12.55 -2.93 22.62
C SER A 112 11.94 -1.61 23.09
N THR A 113 10.84 -1.16 22.49
CA THR A 113 10.20 0.13 22.78
C THR A 113 9.00 0.00 23.74
N GLY A 114 8.59 -1.23 24.04
CA GLY A 114 7.46 -1.51 24.94
C GLY A 114 6.10 -1.16 24.36
N GLY A 115 5.99 -0.87 23.05
CA GLY A 115 4.70 -0.56 22.42
C GLY A 115 4.73 -0.53 20.89
N PRO A 116 3.53 -0.51 20.27
CA PRO A 116 3.39 -0.56 18.83
C PRO A 116 3.69 0.77 18.12
N GLN A 117 3.78 1.90 18.86
CA GLN A 117 3.85 3.24 18.28
C GLN A 117 5.04 3.40 17.32
N ALA A 118 6.23 2.97 17.77
CA ALA A 118 7.45 3.09 16.96
C ALA A 118 7.34 2.29 15.66
N VAL A 119 6.76 1.09 15.71
CA VAL A 119 6.57 0.23 14.54
C VAL A 119 5.68 0.92 13.50
N PHE A 120 4.54 1.44 13.93
CA PHE A 120 3.61 2.12 13.02
C PHE A 120 4.15 3.46 12.51
N LEU A 121 4.90 4.21 13.32
CA LEU A 121 5.55 5.44 12.86
C LEU A 121 6.59 5.17 11.78
N ILE A 122 7.42 4.14 11.95
CA ILE A 122 8.39 3.73 10.95
C ILE A 122 7.68 3.26 9.67
N GLY A 123 6.59 2.46 9.81
CA GLY A 123 5.76 2.05 8.68
C GLY A 123 5.15 3.24 7.93
N GLY A 124 4.62 4.22 8.65
CA GLY A 124 4.07 5.45 8.09
C GLY A 124 5.12 6.28 7.33
N LEU A 125 6.33 6.39 7.86
CA LEU A 125 7.44 7.06 7.17
C LEU A 125 7.86 6.31 5.91
N ALA A 126 7.94 4.98 5.96
CA ALA A 126 8.27 4.15 4.81
C ALA A 126 7.22 4.29 3.68
N THR A 127 5.93 4.27 4.02
CA THR A 127 4.86 4.47 3.04
C THR A 127 4.82 5.89 2.48
N ALA A 128 5.09 6.90 3.30
CA ALA A 128 5.24 8.28 2.83
C ALA A 128 6.41 8.41 1.83
N GLY A 129 7.54 7.77 2.13
CA GLY A 129 8.70 7.68 1.23
C GLY A 129 8.34 7.02 -0.11
N ALA A 130 7.59 5.93 -0.07
CA ALA A 130 7.10 5.27 -1.30
C ALA A 130 6.20 6.21 -2.12
N GLY A 131 5.35 7.01 -1.48
CA GLY A 131 4.54 8.04 -2.14
C GLY A 131 5.37 9.13 -2.81
N LEU A 132 6.50 9.53 -2.19
CA LEU A 132 7.43 10.48 -2.80
C LEU A 132 8.10 9.89 -4.04
N VAL A 133 8.53 8.64 -3.98
CA VAL A 133 9.10 7.93 -5.14
C VAL A 133 8.06 7.80 -6.26
N ALA A 134 6.81 7.53 -5.92
CA ALA A 134 5.73 7.43 -6.90
C ALA A 134 5.48 8.73 -7.68
N ARG A 135 5.87 9.89 -7.16
CA ARG A 135 5.82 11.17 -7.89
C ARG A 135 6.74 11.22 -9.10
N HIS A 136 7.80 10.43 -9.09
CA HIS A 136 8.77 10.32 -10.19
C HIS A 136 8.43 9.21 -11.19
N MET A 137 7.28 8.53 -11.01
CA MET A 137 6.79 7.58 -12.01
C MET A 137 6.31 8.36 -13.23
N ASP A 138 7.01 8.17 -14.36
CA ASP A 138 6.56 8.68 -15.65
C ASP A 138 5.35 7.86 -16.09
N ALA A 139 4.27 8.54 -16.45
CA ALA A 139 3.11 7.86 -17.04
C ALA A 139 3.46 7.52 -18.51
N PRO A 140 3.68 6.23 -18.85
CA PRO A 140 3.90 5.88 -20.23
C PRO A 140 2.66 6.25 -21.06
N PRO A 141 2.82 6.67 -22.32
CA PRO A 141 1.72 7.04 -23.19
C PRO A 141 0.74 5.88 -23.29
N ARG A 142 -0.55 6.18 -23.17
CA ARG A 142 -1.60 5.16 -23.32
C ARG A 142 -1.52 4.57 -24.73
N LYS A 143 -1.35 3.24 -24.83
CA LYS A 143 -1.46 2.55 -26.13
C LYS A 143 -2.84 2.85 -26.70
N GLY A 144 -2.89 3.68 -27.74
CA GLY A 144 -4.11 4.09 -28.44
C GLY A 144 -4.30 5.59 -28.62
N GLU A 145 -3.37 6.43 -28.14
CA GLU A 145 -3.37 7.88 -28.35
C GLU A 145 -2.28 8.31 -29.38
N ALA A 146 -1.70 7.34 -30.11
CA ALA A 146 -0.80 7.61 -31.23
C ALA A 146 -1.51 7.40 -32.56
#